data_f3b400aec06ee43ce6a65a57976c5ff2
#
_entry.id   f3b400aec06ee43ce6a65a57976c5ff2
#
_cell.length_a   1.000
_cell.length_b   1.000
_cell.length_c   1.000
_cell.angle_alpha   90.00
_cell.angle_beta   90.00
_cell.angle_gamma   90.00
#
_symmetry.space_group_name_H-M   'P 1'
#
loop_
_entity.id
_entity.type
_entity.pdbx_description
1 polymer ?
#
loop_
_entity_poly.entity_id
_entity_poly.type
_entity_poly.pdbx_seq_one_letter_code
_entity_poly.pdbx_strand_id
1 'polypeptide(L)'
;MKFRLSLMMFLEYFVPGATVPVLSLYLKNHLHFPAYQVGEILAMPALAGFLAPFFMSHIADRSISSERLLGLCHLLAAGTMIILARQTEFLPFLALFCVYGLLFTPTFGLTNAIALHHVPDARRDFGGIRMWGTAGWVVVAWAFGYFWLRGGLGDDRLPHALYVSAFTSCVLAAYSFTLPRSHVRAVDRSTLMYWNALRVFAQPGLILLCVLTFVNSMVHQFYYFGMSPFLSQLGYRGSYIMPAMSIGQISEVVVLGLLGACLARIGIKRAMIIGAFAQGLRYIAFAVGEPTGLILAAIATHGVCYAFFFTAGYIYIDRHSTPETRAGAQQIFTI
;
A
#
# COMPACT_ATOMS: atom_id res chain seq x y z
N MET A 1 18.17 -6.69 -16.81
CA MET A 1 17.16 -5.66 -16.46
C MET A 1 16.17 -6.15 -15.42
N LYS A 2 15.47 -7.28 -15.58
CA LYS A 2 14.44 -7.79 -14.66
C LYS A 2 14.87 -7.80 -13.19
N PHE A 3 16.06 -8.33 -12.88
CA PHE A 3 16.60 -8.33 -11.51
C PHE A 3 16.68 -6.92 -10.90
N ARG A 4 17.12 -5.93 -11.68
CA ARG A 4 17.25 -4.54 -11.19
C ARG A 4 15.88 -3.94 -10.86
N LEU A 5 14.87 -4.21 -11.68
CA LEU A 5 13.50 -3.77 -11.46
C LEU A 5 12.84 -4.52 -10.27
N SER A 6 13.13 -5.81 -10.13
CA SER A 6 12.68 -6.61 -8.99
C SER A 6 13.27 -6.10 -7.67
N LEU A 7 14.56 -5.74 -7.65
CA LEU A 7 15.19 -5.15 -6.47
C LEU A 7 14.60 -3.77 -6.13
N MET A 8 14.32 -2.95 -7.14
CA MET A 8 13.61 -1.67 -6.93
C MET A 8 12.25 -1.90 -6.28
N MET A 9 11.43 -2.84 -6.80
CA MET A 9 10.14 -3.18 -6.23
C MET A 9 10.26 -3.74 -4.80
N PHE A 10 11.25 -4.57 -4.56
CA PHE A 10 11.54 -5.12 -3.24
C PHE A 10 11.80 -4.00 -2.22
N LEU A 11 12.70 -3.08 -2.54
CA LEU A 11 13.05 -1.96 -1.67
C LEU A 11 11.86 -1.01 -1.48
N GLU A 12 11.09 -0.72 -2.54
CA GLU A 12 9.91 0.13 -2.48
C GLU A 12 8.90 -0.33 -1.43
N TYR A 13 8.57 -1.61 -1.45
CA TYR A 13 7.57 -2.18 -0.52
C TYR A 13 8.17 -2.59 0.83
N PHE A 14 9.47 -2.72 0.93
CA PHE A 14 10.17 -2.89 2.20
C PHE A 14 9.99 -1.64 3.09
N VAL A 15 10.02 -0.45 2.50
CA VAL A 15 9.85 0.84 3.22
C VAL A 15 8.56 0.88 4.03
N PRO A 16 7.36 0.77 3.45
CA PRO A 16 6.12 0.79 4.22
C PRO A 16 5.91 -0.51 5.00
N GLY A 17 6.45 -1.64 4.53
CA GLY A 17 6.40 -2.91 5.25
C GLY A 17 7.08 -2.85 6.63
N ALA A 18 8.09 -1.98 6.80
CA ALA A 18 8.73 -1.74 8.09
C ALA A 18 7.81 -1.00 9.08
N THR A 19 7.02 -0.05 8.60
CA THR A 19 6.27 0.89 9.47
C THR A 19 4.79 0.56 9.57
N VAL A 20 4.10 0.33 8.45
CA VAL A 20 2.64 0.22 8.41
C VAL A 20 2.07 -0.82 9.39
N PRO A 21 2.62 -2.04 9.51
CA PRO A 21 2.07 -3.04 10.42
C PRO A 21 2.14 -2.67 11.90
N VAL A 22 3.09 -1.83 12.31
CA VAL A 22 3.31 -1.47 13.72
C VAL A 22 3.03 0.00 14.01
N LEU A 23 2.70 0.81 13.01
CA LEU A 23 2.51 2.25 13.17
C LEU A 23 1.41 2.58 14.19
N SER A 24 0.27 1.92 14.10
CA SER A 24 -0.84 2.12 15.05
C SER A 24 -0.43 1.75 16.47
N LEU A 25 0.33 0.65 16.63
CA LEU A 25 0.85 0.24 17.93
C LEU A 25 1.87 1.25 18.48
N TYR A 26 2.77 1.75 17.64
CA TYR A 26 3.74 2.78 17.98
C TYR A 26 3.04 4.07 18.46
N LEU A 27 2.06 4.56 17.70
CA LEU A 27 1.33 5.78 18.04
C LEU A 27 0.56 5.64 19.36
N LYS A 28 -0.07 4.46 19.59
CA LYS A 28 -0.89 4.20 20.77
C LYS A 28 -0.06 3.90 22.01
N ASN A 29 0.91 2.99 21.91
CA ASN A 29 1.62 2.46 23.09
C ASN A 29 2.88 3.23 23.41
N HIS A 30 3.60 3.76 22.40
CA HIS A 30 4.85 4.49 22.63
C HIS A 30 4.63 6.01 22.76
N LEU A 31 3.81 6.60 21.86
CA LEU A 31 3.49 8.03 21.90
C LEU A 31 2.23 8.35 22.73
N HIS A 32 1.47 7.34 23.17
CA HIS A 32 0.26 7.47 23.95
C HIS A 32 -0.84 8.36 23.32
N PHE A 33 -0.88 8.40 21.99
CA PHE A 33 -1.89 9.16 21.28
C PHE A 33 -3.28 8.50 21.42
N PRO A 34 -4.34 9.27 21.70
CA PRO A 34 -5.70 8.76 21.74
C PRO A 34 -6.15 8.26 20.37
N ALA A 35 -7.12 7.36 20.33
CA ALA A 35 -7.55 6.66 19.12
C ALA A 35 -7.92 7.59 17.95
N TYR A 36 -8.51 8.76 18.22
CA TYR A 36 -8.87 9.72 17.17
C TYR A 36 -7.63 10.32 16.48
N GLN A 37 -6.58 10.66 17.26
CA GLN A 37 -5.32 11.17 16.71
C GLN A 37 -4.61 10.10 15.87
N VAL A 38 -4.61 8.84 16.34
CA VAL A 38 -4.09 7.71 15.56
C VAL A 38 -4.85 7.59 14.24
N GLY A 39 -6.18 7.71 14.26
CA GLY A 39 -7.02 7.68 13.07
C GLY A 39 -6.70 8.81 12.08
N GLU A 40 -6.52 10.04 12.58
CA GLU A 40 -6.15 11.21 11.76
C GLU A 40 -4.79 11.00 11.07
N ILE A 41 -3.77 10.52 11.81
CA ILE A 41 -2.45 10.22 11.23
C ILE A 41 -2.56 9.15 10.14
N LEU A 42 -3.27 8.05 10.41
CA LEU A 42 -3.42 6.95 9.45
C LEU A 42 -4.29 7.30 8.22
N ALA A 43 -5.06 8.39 8.28
CA ALA A 43 -5.77 8.93 7.13
C ALA A 43 -4.90 9.76 6.18
N MET A 44 -3.73 10.27 6.64
CA MET A 44 -2.87 11.14 5.83
C MET A 44 -2.39 10.54 4.51
N PRO A 45 -2.05 9.23 4.40
CA PRO A 45 -1.70 8.63 3.11
C PRO A 45 -2.83 8.71 2.08
N ALA A 46 -4.10 8.61 2.49
CA ALA A 46 -5.23 8.77 1.59
C ALA A 46 -5.36 10.22 1.09
N LEU A 47 -5.23 11.19 1.99
CA LEU A 47 -5.19 12.61 1.62
C LEU A 47 -4.00 12.91 0.70
N ALA A 48 -2.82 12.38 1.00
CA ALA A 48 -1.65 12.50 0.16
C ALA A 48 -1.86 11.87 -1.23
N GLY A 49 -2.49 10.71 -1.30
CA GLY A 49 -2.85 10.04 -2.56
C GLY A 49 -3.76 10.87 -3.44
N PHE A 50 -4.73 11.58 -2.82
CA PHE A 50 -5.60 12.52 -3.52
C PHE A 50 -4.84 13.76 -4.04
N LEU A 51 -3.96 14.32 -3.23
CA LEU A 51 -3.23 15.55 -3.55
C LEU A 51 -2.00 15.31 -4.45
N ALA A 52 -1.34 14.16 -4.32
CA ALA A 52 -0.09 13.85 -5.01
C ALA A 52 -0.14 14.03 -6.54
N PRO A 53 -1.19 13.66 -7.28
CA PRO A 53 -1.26 13.88 -8.73
C PRO A 53 -1.15 15.35 -9.12
N PHE A 54 -1.71 16.25 -8.30
CA PHE A 54 -1.65 17.70 -8.56
C PHE A 54 -0.22 18.25 -8.38
N PHE A 55 0.49 17.83 -7.33
CA PHE A 55 1.88 18.23 -7.11
C PHE A 55 2.82 17.59 -8.12
N MET A 56 2.65 16.29 -8.38
CA MET A 56 3.54 15.55 -9.28
C MET A 56 3.43 16.00 -10.73
N SER A 57 2.24 16.45 -11.19
CA SER A 57 2.08 17.01 -12.53
C SER A 57 2.92 18.27 -12.75
N HIS A 58 3.13 19.08 -11.70
CA HIS A 58 3.94 20.29 -11.76
C HIS A 58 5.45 19.99 -11.64
N ILE A 59 5.83 18.98 -10.84
CA ILE A 59 7.24 18.64 -10.60
C ILE A 59 7.80 17.75 -11.72
N ALA A 60 6.99 16.85 -12.27
CA ALA A 60 7.37 15.97 -13.38
C ALA A 60 7.51 16.70 -14.73
N ASP A 61 7.29 18.01 -14.74
CA ASP A 61 7.29 18.79 -15.97
C ASP A 61 8.72 18.90 -16.54
N ARG A 62 8.97 18.04 -17.54
CA ARG A 62 9.94 18.20 -18.65
C ARG A 62 11.45 18.02 -18.41
N SER A 63 11.95 17.98 -17.19
CA SER A 63 13.40 18.04 -16.97
C SER A 63 14.02 16.89 -16.16
N ILE A 64 13.23 16.14 -15.40
CA ILE A 64 13.72 15.11 -14.48
C ILE A 64 13.23 13.72 -14.91
N SER A 65 14.16 12.76 -15.10
CA SER A 65 13.77 11.37 -15.38
C SER A 65 13.07 10.74 -14.18
N SER A 66 12.17 9.77 -14.44
CA SER A 66 11.36 9.12 -13.39
C SER A 66 12.21 8.49 -12.30
N GLU A 67 13.36 7.93 -12.63
CA GLU A 67 14.29 7.33 -11.67
C GLU A 67 14.93 8.38 -10.75
N ARG A 68 15.28 9.54 -11.29
CA ARG A 68 15.81 10.64 -10.48
C ARG A 68 14.76 11.23 -9.57
N LEU A 69 13.53 11.37 -10.07
CA LEU A 69 12.39 11.83 -9.28
C LEU A 69 12.09 10.84 -8.16
N LEU A 70 12.10 9.52 -8.46
CA LEU A 70 11.97 8.46 -7.45
C LEU A 70 13.04 8.60 -6.37
N GLY A 71 14.31 8.75 -6.77
CA GLY A 71 15.42 8.92 -5.84
C GLY A 71 15.29 10.16 -4.96
N LEU A 72 14.87 11.29 -5.53
CA LEU A 72 14.65 12.53 -4.78
C LEU A 72 13.49 12.40 -3.79
N CYS A 73 12.37 11.83 -4.21
CA CYS A 73 11.23 11.58 -3.33
C CYS A 73 11.63 10.70 -2.14
N HIS A 74 12.36 9.61 -2.38
CA HIS A 74 12.83 8.73 -1.29
C HIS A 74 13.86 9.39 -0.39
N LEU A 75 14.76 10.21 -0.91
CA LEU A 75 15.73 10.94 -0.10
C LEU A 75 15.05 11.93 0.85
N LEU A 76 14.09 12.69 0.34
CA LEU A 76 13.30 13.64 1.14
C LEU A 76 12.39 12.90 2.13
N ALA A 77 11.75 11.81 1.70
CA ALA A 77 10.94 10.96 2.57
C ALA A 77 11.76 10.35 3.71
N ALA A 78 13.00 9.92 3.45
CA ALA A 78 13.92 9.41 4.46
C ALA A 78 14.25 10.49 5.51
N GLY A 79 14.58 11.71 5.06
CA GLY A 79 14.82 12.84 5.95
C GLY A 79 13.60 13.15 6.82
N THR A 80 12.42 13.18 6.22
CA THR A 80 11.15 13.40 6.93
C THR A 80 10.89 12.29 7.96
N MET A 81 11.16 11.02 7.63
CA MET A 81 10.99 9.88 8.55
C MET A 81 11.94 9.96 9.75
N ILE A 82 13.19 10.41 9.54
CA ILE A 82 14.16 10.59 10.63
C ILE A 82 13.69 11.69 11.60
N ILE A 83 13.16 12.80 11.05
CA ILE A 83 12.61 13.88 11.88
C ILE A 83 11.35 13.40 12.60
N LEU A 84 10.48 12.66 11.91
CA LEU A 84 9.25 12.09 12.44
C LEU A 84 9.52 11.15 13.64
N ALA A 85 10.56 10.32 13.56
CA ALA A 85 10.96 9.41 14.63
C ALA A 85 11.36 10.11 15.95
N ARG A 86 11.57 11.42 15.91
CA ARG A 86 11.91 12.25 17.09
C ARG A 86 10.73 13.10 17.59
N GLN A 87 9.58 13.02 16.92
CA GLN A 87 8.40 13.79 17.32
C GLN A 87 7.59 13.02 18.35
N THR A 88 7.23 13.72 19.42
CA THR A 88 6.35 13.19 20.49
C THR A 88 5.02 13.93 20.56
N GLU A 89 4.93 15.09 19.90
CA GLU A 89 3.75 15.92 19.88
C GLU A 89 2.87 15.61 18.66
N PHE A 90 1.56 15.58 18.85
CA PHE A 90 0.60 15.19 17.81
C PHE A 90 0.66 16.08 16.55
N LEU A 91 0.56 17.38 16.69
CA LEU A 91 0.45 18.30 15.56
C LEU A 91 1.70 18.33 14.66
N PRO A 92 2.93 18.42 15.20
CA PRO A 92 4.15 18.24 14.41
C PRO A 92 4.25 16.87 13.75
N PHE A 93 3.84 15.81 14.46
CA PHE A 93 3.83 14.45 13.91
C PHE A 93 2.88 14.36 12.72
N LEU A 94 1.63 14.82 12.86
CA LEU A 94 0.62 14.83 11.81
C LEU A 94 1.09 15.58 10.57
N ALA A 95 1.64 16.80 10.75
CA ALA A 95 2.15 17.62 9.66
C ALA A 95 3.29 16.94 8.91
N LEU A 96 4.27 16.38 9.63
CA LEU A 96 5.39 15.66 9.03
C LEU A 96 4.94 14.38 8.35
N PHE A 97 3.96 13.66 8.91
CA PHE A 97 3.44 12.44 8.30
C PHE A 97 2.64 12.75 7.02
N CYS A 98 1.96 13.89 6.97
CA CYS A 98 1.36 14.41 5.74
C CYS A 98 2.41 14.70 4.67
N VAL A 99 3.50 15.41 5.02
CA VAL A 99 4.63 15.67 4.11
C VAL A 99 5.26 14.36 3.63
N TYR A 100 5.49 13.42 4.53
CA TYR A 100 5.96 12.08 4.17
C TYR A 100 5.04 11.41 3.16
N GLY A 101 3.73 11.45 3.41
CA GLY A 101 2.73 10.88 2.50
C GLY A 101 2.77 11.51 1.10
N LEU A 102 2.90 12.84 1.01
CA LEU A 102 3.00 13.57 -0.27
C LEU A 102 4.26 13.20 -1.05
N LEU A 103 5.37 12.90 -0.37
CA LEU A 103 6.63 12.48 -0.99
C LEU A 103 6.61 10.99 -1.37
N PHE A 104 6.06 10.14 -0.49
CA PHE A 104 6.15 8.70 -0.62
C PHE A 104 5.03 8.10 -1.50
N THR A 105 3.77 8.54 -1.36
CA THR A 105 2.65 7.93 -2.09
C THR A 105 2.84 7.91 -3.62
N PRO A 106 3.39 8.95 -4.27
CA PRO A 106 3.62 8.94 -5.71
C PRO A 106 4.67 7.91 -6.17
N THR A 107 5.56 7.46 -5.28
CA THR A 107 6.65 6.55 -5.64
C THR A 107 6.16 5.19 -6.09
N PHE A 108 5.00 4.73 -5.59
CA PHE A 108 4.35 3.52 -6.10
C PHE A 108 3.98 3.61 -7.58
N GLY A 109 3.50 4.78 -8.02
CA GLY A 109 3.22 5.03 -9.43
C GLY A 109 4.49 5.12 -10.27
N LEU A 110 5.53 5.77 -9.75
CA LEU A 110 6.82 5.91 -10.43
C LEU A 110 7.51 4.55 -10.62
N THR A 111 7.57 3.72 -9.59
CA THR A 111 8.19 2.39 -9.67
C THR A 111 7.45 1.47 -10.65
N ASN A 112 6.12 1.51 -10.66
CA ASN A 112 5.33 0.78 -11.65
C ASN A 112 5.60 1.30 -13.07
N ALA A 113 5.63 2.61 -13.29
CA ALA A 113 5.90 3.21 -14.59
C ALA A 113 7.32 2.89 -15.10
N ILE A 114 8.33 2.98 -14.24
CA ILE A 114 9.72 2.59 -14.54
C ILE A 114 9.79 1.11 -14.93
N ALA A 115 9.14 0.22 -14.17
CA ALA A 115 9.13 -1.19 -14.46
C ALA A 115 8.47 -1.49 -15.82
N LEU A 116 7.29 -0.92 -16.07
CA LEU A 116 6.55 -1.09 -17.32
C LEU A 116 7.31 -0.56 -18.54
N HIS A 117 8.07 0.54 -18.39
CA HIS A 117 8.86 1.13 -19.46
C HIS A 117 10.03 0.24 -19.89
N HIS A 118 10.64 -0.47 -18.94
CA HIS A 118 11.88 -1.23 -19.19
C HIS A 118 11.67 -2.72 -19.48
N VAL A 119 10.44 -3.23 -19.41
CA VAL A 119 10.13 -4.61 -19.77
C VAL A 119 9.64 -4.71 -21.21
N PRO A 120 10.18 -5.64 -22.02
CA PRO A 120 9.75 -5.83 -23.41
C PRO A 120 8.30 -6.29 -23.53
N ASP A 121 7.84 -7.15 -22.61
CA ASP A 121 6.47 -7.66 -22.55
C ASP A 121 5.91 -7.49 -21.13
N ALA A 122 5.15 -6.41 -20.97
CA ALA A 122 4.53 -6.08 -19.67
C ALA A 122 3.55 -7.17 -19.20
N ARG A 123 2.83 -7.82 -20.12
CA ARG A 123 1.84 -8.87 -19.77
C ARG A 123 2.52 -10.10 -19.16
N ARG A 124 3.71 -10.44 -19.67
CA ARG A 124 4.47 -11.61 -19.24
C ARG A 124 5.32 -11.34 -18.00
N ASP A 125 5.97 -10.19 -17.95
CA ASP A 125 7.11 -9.97 -17.05
C ASP A 125 6.78 -9.09 -15.83
N PHE A 126 5.82 -8.16 -15.96
CA PHE A 126 5.52 -7.19 -14.90
C PHE A 126 5.02 -7.86 -13.61
N GLY A 127 4.15 -8.86 -13.72
CA GLY A 127 3.63 -9.57 -12.53
C GLY A 127 4.73 -10.19 -11.68
N GLY A 128 5.71 -10.85 -12.33
CA GLY A 128 6.86 -11.44 -11.64
C GLY A 128 7.78 -10.39 -10.98
N ILE A 129 7.98 -9.23 -11.61
CA ILE A 129 8.73 -8.11 -11.04
C ILE A 129 7.97 -7.51 -9.85
N ARG A 130 6.67 -7.27 -10.01
CA ARG A 130 5.81 -6.68 -8.98
C ARG A 130 5.68 -7.54 -7.72
N MET A 131 5.72 -8.86 -7.88
CA MET A 131 5.68 -9.82 -6.76
C MET A 131 6.85 -9.62 -5.78
N TRP A 132 8.01 -9.14 -6.23
CA TRP A 132 9.14 -8.81 -5.36
C TRP A 132 8.82 -7.70 -4.36
N GLY A 133 7.85 -6.84 -4.66
CA GLY A 133 7.32 -5.88 -3.69
C GLY A 133 6.71 -6.60 -2.48
N THR A 134 5.82 -7.56 -2.71
CA THR A 134 5.25 -8.35 -1.60
C THR A 134 6.34 -9.12 -0.85
N ALA A 135 7.36 -9.65 -1.55
CA ALA A 135 8.50 -10.28 -0.90
C ALA A 135 9.26 -9.30 0.02
N GLY A 136 9.47 -8.04 -0.41
CA GLY A 136 10.08 -7.00 0.41
C GLY A 136 9.29 -6.73 1.70
N TRP A 137 7.97 -6.59 1.58
CA TRP A 137 7.08 -6.44 2.73
C TRP A 137 7.17 -7.62 3.71
N VAL A 138 7.10 -8.85 3.20
CA VAL A 138 7.18 -10.04 4.04
C VAL A 138 8.55 -10.17 4.72
N VAL A 139 9.62 -9.94 3.97
CA VAL A 139 11.00 -10.03 4.51
C VAL A 139 11.20 -9.05 5.65
N VAL A 140 10.79 -7.79 5.53
CA VAL A 140 10.94 -6.83 6.63
C VAL A 140 10.04 -7.17 7.81
N ALA A 141 8.83 -7.67 7.56
CA ALA A 141 7.93 -8.09 8.64
C ALA A 141 8.56 -9.19 9.50
N TRP A 142 9.28 -10.13 8.89
CA TRP A 142 10.00 -11.18 9.62
C TRP A 142 11.33 -10.70 10.17
N ALA A 143 12.14 -9.99 9.38
CA ALA A 143 13.46 -9.52 9.82
C ALA A 143 13.34 -8.54 11.01
N PHE A 144 12.54 -7.51 10.86
CA PHE A 144 12.33 -6.51 11.91
C PHE A 144 11.40 -7.04 13.00
N GLY A 145 10.23 -7.58 12.64
CA GLY A 145 9.24 -8.06 13.59
C GLY A 145 9.79 -9.19 14.45
N TYR A 146 10.22 -10.28 13.83
CA TYR A 146 10.65 -11.47 14.59
C TYR A 146 12.01 -11.31 15.27
N PHE A 147 13.02 -10.83 14.54
CA PHE A 147 14.38 -10.79 15.10
C PHE A 147 14.64 -9.55 15.95
N TRP A 148 14.21 -8.36 15.50
CA TRP A 148 14.51 -7.12 16.20
C TRP A 148 13.61 -6.87 17.40
N LEU A 149 12.30 -7.10 17.26
CA LEU A 149 11.33 -6.91 18.36
C LEU A 149 11.33 -8.07 19.36
N ARG A 150 12.10 -9.15 19.14
CA ARG A 150 12.15 -10.33 20.01
C ARG A 150 12.70 -10.04 21.42
N GLY A 151 13.48 -9.01 21.58
CA GLY A 151 14.17 -8.67 22.85
C GLY A 151 13.27 -8.12 23.96
N GLY A 152 11.96 -8.20 23.82
CA GLY A 152 10.95 -7.76 24.80
C GLY A 152 9.88 -6.91 24.17
N LEU A 153 8.71 -6.82 24.82
CA LEU A 153 7.62 -5.89 24.49
C LEU A 153 7.99 -4.43 24.81
N GLY A 154 9.30 -4.12 24.92
CA GLY A 154 9.72 -2.75 25.13
C GLY A 154 9.21 -1.91 23.96
N ASP A 155 8.20 -1.07 24.23
CA ASP A 155 7.71 -0.03 23.30
C ASP A 155 8.86 0.84 22.79
N ASP A 156 10.01 0.80 23.48
CA ASP A 156 11.26 1.47 23.12
C ASP A 156 11.86 1.06 21.77
N ARG A 157 11.52 -0.11 21.24
CA ARG A 157 12.04 -0.58 19.94
C ARG A 157 11.12 -0.25 18.76
N LEU A 158 9.87 0.12 19.02
CA LEU A 158 8.91 0.47 17.96
C LEU A 158 9.37 1.67 17.09
N PRO A 159 10.00 2.74 17.66
CA PRO A 159 10.54 3.84 16.86
C PRO A 159 11.56 3.40 15.80
N HIS A 160 12.27 2.28 16.03
CA HIS A 160 13.25 1.77 15.09
C HIS A 160 12.65 1.36 13.74
N ALA A 161 11.34 1.08 13.68
CA ALA A 161 10.61 0.86 12.43
C ALA A 161 10.72 2.06 11.48
N LEU A 162 10.64 3.29 12.01
CA LEU A 162 10.79 4.52 11.27
C LEU A 162 12.23 4.68 10.74
N TYR A 163 13.24 4.33 11.55
CA TYR A 163 14.64 4.39 11.10
C TYR A 163 14.96 3.32 10.06
N VAL A 164 14.40 2.10 10.17
CA VAL A 164 14.53 1.05 9.14
C VAL A 164 13.91 1.51 7.83
N SER A 165 12.73 2.12 7.89
CA SER A 165 12.05 2.70 6.73
C SER A 165 12.90 3.82 6.10
N ALA A 166 13.43 4.75 6.90
CA ALA A 166 14.30 5.84 6.45
C ALA A 166 15.58 5.32 5.81
N PHE A 167 16.26 4.36 6.44
CA PHE A 167 17.47 3.73 5.90
C PHE A 167 17.20 3.07 4.55
N THR A 168 16.13 2.29 4.45
CA THR A 168 15.75 1.63 3.19
C THR A 168 15.39 2.64 2.11
N SER A 169 14.70 3.74 2.47
CA SER A 169 14.43 4.85 1.55
C SER A 169 15.73 5.49 1.05
N CYS A 170 16.75 5.69 1.89
CA CYS A 170 18.06 6.17 1.45
C CYS A 170 18.73 5.17 0.49
N VAL A 171 18.67 3.88 0.78
CA VAL A 171 19.20 2.83 -0.09
C VAL A 171 18.49 2.84 -1.45
N LEU A 172 17.17 2.92 -1.44
CA LEU A 172 16.38 2.99 -2.68
C LEU A 172 16.65 4.29 -3.45
N ALA A 173 16.81 5.42 -2.77
CA ALA A 173 17.19 6.68 -3.38
C ALA A 173 18.53 6.54 -4.12
N ALA A 174 19.57 6.06 -3.46
CA ALA A 174 20.88 5.82 -4.08
C ALA A 174 20.79 4.81 -5.24
N TYR A 175 20.03 3.73 -5.05
CA TYR A 175 19.81 2.72 -6.09
C TYR A 175 19.10 3.28 -7.32
N SER A 176 18.11 4.16 -7.13
CA SER A 176 17.34 4.77 -8.21
C SER A 176 18.23 5.55 -9.19
N PHE A 177 19.27 6.22 -8.70
CA PHE A 177 20.24 6.91 -9.58
C PHE A 177 21.09 5.97 -10.44
N THR A 178 21.15 4.69 -10.11
CA THR A 178 21.86 3.68 -10.91
C THR A 178 20.98 3.06 -12.00
N LEU A 179 19.66 3.25 -11.95
CA LEU A 179 18.75 2.69 -12.95
C LEU A 179 18.91 3.39 -14.31
N PRO A 180 18.69 2.67 -15.41
CA PRO A 180 18.73 3.29 -16.73
C PRO A 180 17.59 4.30 -16.85
N ARG A 181 17.86 5.42 -17.48
CA ARG A 181 16.93 6.55 -17.59
C ARG A 181 15.74 6.19 -18.48
N SER A 182 14.55 6.32 -17.93
CA SER A 182 13.31 6.33 -18.68
C SER A 182 12.87 7.77 -18.91
N HIS A 183 12.68 8.12 -20.17
CA HIS A 183 11.96 9.33 -20.52
C HIS A 183 10.48 8.94 -20.58
N VAL A 184 9.88 8.69 -19.42
CA VAL A 184 8.43 8.55 -19.34
C VAL A 184 7.89 9.95 -19.63
N ARG A 185 7.42 10.17 -20.87
CA ARG A 185 6.60 11.34 -21.15
C ARG A 185 5.52 11.40 -20.09
N ALA A 186 5.47 12.50 -19.35
CA ALA A 186 4.32 12.78 -18.52
C ALA A 186 3.10 12.57 -19.43
N VAL A 187 2.28 11.59 -19.10
CA VAL A 187 0.99 11.40 -19.79
C VAL A 187 0.34 12.77 -19.69
N ASP A 188 -0.07 13.32 -20.84
CA ASP A 188 -0.75 14.61 -20.90
C ASP A 188 -2.01 14.50 -20.03
N ARG A 189 -1.82 14.82 -18.73
CA ARG A 189 -2.85 14.75 -17.70
C ARG A 189 -3.61 16.07 -17.71
N SER A 190 -4.16 16.41 -18.88
CA SER A 190 -5.05 17.55 -18.97
C SER A 190 -6.20 17.37 -17.97
N THR A 191 -6.62 18.43 -17.32
CA THR A 191 -7.83 18.48 -16.47
C THR A 191 -9.03 17.87 -17.19
N LEU A 192 -9.07 17.97 -18.52
CA LEU A 192 -10.06 17.31 -19.39
C LEU A 192 -10.08 15.77 -19.24
N MET A 193 -8.93 15.14 -19.04
CA MET A 193 -8.84 13.68 -18.89
C MET A 193 -9.55 13.21 -17.62
N TYR A 194 -9.44 13.95 -16.54
CA TYR A 194 -10.15 13.64 -15.28
C TYR A 194 -11.66 13.84 -15.42
N TRP A 195 -12.10 14.93 -16.07
CA TRP A 195 -13.52 15.15 -16.31
C TRP A 195 -14.14 14.09 -17.23
N ASN A 196 -13.43 13.66 -18.26
CA ASN A 196 -13.88 12.59 -19.13
C ASN A 196 -13.88 11.24 -18.38
N ALA A 197 -12.90 10.99 -17.52
CA ALA A 197 -12.87 9.80 -16.68
C ALA A 197 -14.03 9.78 -15.66
N LEU A 198 -14.38 10.93 -15.06
CA LEU A 198 -15.53 11.03 -14.16
C LEU A 198 -16.86 10.68 -14.86
N ARG A 199 -17.02 11.01 -16.15
CA ARG A 199 -18.20 10.62 -16.92
C ARG A 199 -18.38 9.10 -17.06
N VAL A 200 -17.27 8.33 -17.03
CA VAL A 200 -17.34 6.86 -17.02
C VAL A 200 -18.11 6.39 -15.78
N PHE A 201 -17.91 7.03 -14.63
CA PHE A 201 -18.60 6.68 -13.38
C PHE A 201 -20.06 7.13 -13.31
N ALA A 202 -20.55 7.91 -14.27
CA ALA A 202 -21.98 8.25 -14.35
C ALA A 202 -22.87 7.03 -14.70
N GLN A 203 -22.28 5.91 -15.13
CA GLN A 203 -23.01 4.66 -15.35
C GLN A 203 -23.47 4.07 -14.00
N PRO A 204 -24.75 3.66 -13.84
CA PRO A 204 -25.29 3.18 -12.55
C PRO A 204 -24.49 2.05 -11.92
N GLY A 205 -24.00 1.10 -12.71
CA GLY A 205 -23.18 0.00 -12.23
C GLY A 205 -21.82 0.43 -11.68
N LEU A 206 -21.23 1.49 -12.24
CA LEU A 206 -19.94 2.02 -11.79
C LEU A 206 -20.09 2.94 -10.57
N ILE A 207 -21.18 3.70 -10.47
CA ILE A 207 -21.52 4.42 -9.23
C ILE A 207 -21.66 3.44 -8.06
N LEU A 208 -22.46 2.37 -8.26
CA LEU A 208 -22.61 1.34 -7.23
C LEU A 208 -21.27 0.73 -6.84
N LEU A 209 -20.42 0.40 -7.82
CA LEU A 209 -19.06 -0.10 -7.55
C LEU A 209 -18.26 0.88 -6.71
N CYS A 210 -18.27 2.19 -7.05
CA CYS A 210 -17.54 3.21 -6.25
C CYS A 210 -18.04 3.28 -4.82
N VAL A 211 -19.35 3.29 -4.59
CA VAL A 211 -19.92 3.31 -3.24
C VAL A 211 -19.52 2.07 -2.44
N LEU A 212 -19.63 0.88 -3.05
CA LEU A 212 -19.24 -0.37 -2.41
C LEU A 212 -17.72 -0.42 -2.15
N THR A 213 -16.91 0.10 -3.07
CA THR A 213 -15.46 0.18 -2.90
C THR A 213 -15.10 1.15 -1.79
N PHE A 214 -15.73 2.31 -1.73
CA PHE A 214 -15.51 3.28 -0.65
C PHE A 214 -15.78 2.65 0.72
N VAL A 215 -16.94 2.02 0.90
CA VAL A 215 -17.30 1.34 2.16
C VAL A 215 -16.31 0.21 2.48
N ASN A 216 -15.99 -0.63 1.48
CA ASN A 216 -15.08 -1.75 1.67
C ASN A 216 -13.65 -1.29 1.95
N SER A 217 -13.20 -0.17 1.36
CA SER A 217 -11.89 0.44 1.64
C SER A 217 -11.82 1.01 3.06
N MET A 218 -12.88 1.65 3.56
CA MET A 218 -12.94 2.10 4.95
C MET A 218 -12.76 0.92 5.92
N VAL A 219 -13.52 -0.17 5.70
CA VAL A 219 -13.41 -1.39 6.49
C VAL A 219 -12.00 -2.01 6.35
N HIS A 220 -11.42 -1.99 5.15
CA HIS A 220 -10.08 -2.50 4.90
C HIS A 220 -9.00 -1.71 5.65
N GLN A 221 -9.09 -0.38 5.66
CA GLN A 221 -8.16 0.48 6.38
C GLN A 221 -8.25 0.31 7.89
N PHE A 222 -9.43 -0.05 8.39
CA PHE A 222 -9.62 -0.36 9.81
C PHE A 222 -8.73 -1.52 10.28
N TYR A 223 -8.36 -2.44 9.39
CA TYR A 223 -7.39 -3.49 9.69
C TYR A 223 -6.02 -2.91 10.07
N TYR A 224 -5.49 -1.97 9.32
CA TYR A 224 -4.19 -1.35 9.63
C TYR A 224 -4.25 -0.44 10.86
N PHE A 225 -5.42 0.14 11.13
CA PHE A 225 -5.64 0.92 12.35
C PHE A 225 -5.67 0.03 13.60
N GLY A 226 -6.40 -1.08 13.57
CA GLY A 226 -6.75 -1.84 14.75
C GLY A 226 -5.94 -3.13 14.98
N MET A 227 -5.37 -3.74 13.92
CA MET A 227 -4.88 -5.12 14.02
C MET A 227 -3.67 -5.29 14.92
N SER A 228 -2.67 -4.42 14.83
CA SER A 228 -1.49 -4.54 15.68
C SER A 228 -1.78 -4.28 17.17
N PRO A 229 -2.54 -3.24 17.56
CA PRO A 229 -3.01 -3.10 18.95
C PRO A 229 -3.90 -4.26 19.42
N PHE A 230 -4.76 -4.79 18.55
CA PHE A 230 -5.62 -5.92 18.87
C PHE A 230 -4.83 -7.19 19.16
N LEU A 231 -3.86 -7.55 18.32
CA LEU A 231 -2.97 -8.68 18.55
C LEU A 231 -2.17 -8.50 19.85
N SER A 232 -1.71 -7.28 20.15
CA SER A 232 -1.04 -6.96 21.41
C SER A 232 -1.95 -7.18 22.62
N GLN A 233 -3.23 -6.76 22.55
CA GLN A 233 -4.22 -6.98 23.62
C GLN A 233 -4.56 -8.46 23.82
N LEU A 234 -4.54 -9.27 22.76
CA LEU A 234 -4.69 -10.72 22.82
C LEU A 234 -3.45 -11.45 23.37
N GLY A 235 -2.41 -10.70 23.79
CA GLY A 235 -1.18 -11.27 24.38
C GLY A 235 -0.15 -11.77 23.37
N TYR A 236 -0.29 -11.44 22.09
CA TYR A 236 0.77 -11.75 21.12
C TYR A 236 2.03 -10.97 21.46
N ARG A 237 3.16 -11.67 21.52
CA ARG A 237 4.47 -11.01 21.67
C ARG A 237 4.71 -10.06 20.49
N GLY A 238 5.30 -8.91 20.74
CA GLY A 238 5.58 -7.90 19.68
C GLY A 238 6.33 -8.49 18.48
N SER A 239 7.22 -9.48 18.72
CA SER A 239 7.94 -10.20 17.66
C SER A 239 7.06 -11.01 16.69
N TYR A 240 5.85 -11.38 17.08
CA TYR A 240 4.94 -12.16 16.23
C TYR A 240 3.88 -11.30 15.53
N ILE A 241 3.71 -10.03 15.91
CA ILE A 241 2.66 -9.16 15.33
C ILE A 241 2.88 -8.95 13.83
N MET A 242 4.06 -8.47 13.43
CA MET A 242 4.37 -8.25 12.01
C MET A 242 4.37 -9.55 11.18
N PRO A 243 5.01 -10.65 11.63
CA PRO A 243 4.89 -11.95 10.96
C PRO A 243 3.45 -12.45 10.81
N ALA A 244 2.62 -12.33 11.86
CA ALA A 244 1.21 -12.72 11.79
C ALA A 244 0.44 -11.88 10.74
N MET A 245 0.64 -10.56 10.74
CA MET A 245 0.02 -9.69 9.74
C MET A 245 0.50 -10.00 8.32
N SER A 246 1.75 -10.44 8.11
CA SER A 246 2.29 -10.79 6.80
C SER A 246 1.64 -12.03 6.15
N ILE A 247 0.94 -12.87 6.94
CA ILE A 247 0.16 -13.99 6.41
C ILE A 247 -0.86 -13.51 5.38
N GLY A 248 -1.44 -12.33 5.62
CA GLY A 248 -2.38 -11.71 4.68
C GLY A 248 -1.75 -11.42 3.32
N GLN A 249 -0.54 -10.88 3.28
CA GLN A 249 0.19 -10.57 2.04
C GLN A 249 0.65 -11.84 1.31
N ILE A 250 1.05 -12.87 2.05
CA ILE A 250 1.40 -14.17 1.46
C ILE A 250 0.16 -14.78 0.79
N SER A 251 -0.97 -14.77 1.49
CA SER A 251 -2.25 -15.25 0.94
C SER A 251 -2.67 -14.45 -0.29
N GLU A 252 -2.45 -13.13 -0.30
CA GLU A 252 -2.74 -12.25 -1.43
C GLU A 252 -2.01 -12.71 -2.70
N VAL A 253 -0.71 -13.02 -2.61
CA VAL A 253 0.08 -13.50 -3.75
C VAL A 253 -0.52 -14.78 -4.33
N VAL A 254 -0.88 -15.72 -3.46
CA VAL A 254 -1.47 -17.00 -3.88
C VAL A 254 -2.82 -16.79 -4.59
N VAL A 255 -3.69 -15.98 -3.98
CA VAL A 255 -5.04 -15.74 -4.53
C VAL A 255 -4.99 -14.92 -5.81
N LEU A 256 -4.09 -13.93 -5.91
CA LEU A 256 -3.87 -13.17 -7.15
C LEU A 256 -3.38 -14.08 -8.29
N GLY A 257 -2.52 -15.04 -7.98
CA GLY A 257 -2.08 -16.03 -8.97
C GLY A 257 -3.23 -16.90 -9.51
N LEU A 258 -4.25 -17.16 -8.70
CA LEU A 258 -5.42 -17.95 -9.06
C LEU A 258 -6.58 -17.09 -9.61
N LEU A 259 -6.51 -15.76 -9.48
CA LEU A 259 -7.61 -14.85 -9.79
C LEU A 259 -8.15 -15.03 -11.23
N GLY A 260 -7.27 -15.12 -12.22
CA GLY A 260 -7.66 -15.29 -13.62
C GLY A 260 -8.50 -16.54 -13.85
N ALA A 261 -8.09 -17.68 -13.28
CA ALA A 261 -8.82 -18.95 -13.37
C ALA A 261 -10.16 -18.88 -12.63
N CYS A 262 -10.20 -18.24 -11.47
CA CYS A 262 -11.43 -18.02 -10.71
C CYS A 262 -12.41 -17.14 -11.48
N LEU A 263 -11.95 -15.99 -12.03
CA LEU A 263 -12.80 -15.09 -12.80
C LEU A 263 -13.37 -15.74 -14.06
N ALA A 264 -12.60 -16.62 -14.72
CA ALA A 264 -13.08 -17.39 -15.87
C ALA A 264 -14.22 -18.34 -15.53
N ARG A 265 -14.21 -18.91 -14.30
CA ARG A 265 -15.21 -19.90 -13.85
C ARG A 265 -16.46 -19.25 -13.24
N ILE A 266 -16.29 -18.30 -12.33
CA ILE A 266 -17.40 -17.75 -11.54
C ILE A 266 -17.83 -16.35 -12.00
N GLY A 267 -17.02 -15.66 -12.82
CA GLY A 267 -17.25 -14.31 -13.28
C GLY A 267 -16.91 -13.23 -12.25
N ILE A 268 -16.75 -11.98 -12.73
CA ILE A 268 -16.31 -10.85 -11.90
C ILE A 268 -17.31 -10.53 -10.78
N LYS A 269 -18.60 -10.48 -11.07
CA LYS A 269 -19.65 -10.11 -10.09
C LYS A 269 -19.66 -11.06 -8.89
N ARG A 270 -19.62 -12.39 -9.14
CA ARG A 270 -19.61 -13.38 -8.05
C ARG A 270 -18.31 -13.31 -7.25
N ALA A 271 -17.17 -13.12 -7.93
CA ALA A 271 -15.89 -12.93 -7.25
C ALA A 271 -15.94 -11.73 -6.30
N MET A 272 -16.45 -10.59 -6.74
CA MET A 272 -16.56 -9.40 -5.89
C MET A 272 -17.48 -9.61 -4.68
N ILE A 273 -18.60 -10.32 -4.85
CA ILE A 273 -19.49 -10.69 -3.74
C ILE A 273 -18.75 -11.58 -2.73
N ILE A 274 -18.01 -12.58 -3.21
CA ILE A 274 -17.21 -13.47 -2.34
C ILE A 274 -16.14 -12.67 -1.60
N GLY A 275 -15.44 -11.75 -2.28
CA GLY A 275 -14.43 -10.89 -1.65
C GLY A 275 -15.01 -9.98 -0.56
N ALA A 276 -16.15 -9.32 -0.81
CA ALA A 276 -16.83 -8.50 0.17
C ALA A 276 -17.35 -9.32 1.35
N PHE A 277 -17.92 -10.51 1.10
CA PHE A 277 -18.40 -11.41 2.14
C PHE A 277 -17.25 -11.95 3.00
N ALA A 278 -16.12 -12.33 2.38
CA ALA A 278 -14.91 -12.73 3.10
C ALA A 278 -14.39 -11.61 4.02
N GLN A 279 -14.50 -10.36 3.61
CA GLN A 279 -14.17 -9.21 4.45
C GLN A 279 -15.08 -9.17 5.71
N GLY A 280 -16.38 -9.35 5.55
CA GLY A 280 -17.33 -9.40 6.69
C GLY A 280 -17.02 -10.56 7.64
N LEU A 281 -16.85 -11.77 7.12
CA LEU A 281 -16.49 -12.95 7.93
C LEU A 281 -15.20 -12.79 8.71
N ARG A 282 -14.21 -12.14 8.09
CA ARG A 282 -12.93 -11.82 8.73
C ARG A 282 -13.13 -10.98 9.98
N TYR A 283 -13.96 -9.93 9.94
CA TYR A 283 -14.22 -9.09 11.11
C TYR A 283 -15.08 -9.77 12.16
N ILE A 284 -16.00 -10.66 11.76
CA ILE A 284 -16.72 -11.52 12.71
C ILE A 284 -15.71 -12.42 13.45
N ALA A 285 -14.77 -13.03 12.76
CA ALA A 285 -13.72 -13.84 13.39
C ALA A 285 -12.85 -13.03 14.34
N PHE A 286 -12.50 -11.78 14.00
CA PHE A 286 -11.77 -10.89 14.91
C PHE A 286 -12.60 -10.50 16.12
N ALA A 287 -13.92 -10.31 15.98
CA ALA A 287 -14.81 -10.01 17.10
C ALA A 287 -14.95 -11.18 18.08
N VAL A 288 -14.86 -12.42 17.61
CA VAL A 288 -14.83 -13.62 18.47
C VAL A 288 -13.55 -13.66 19.30
N GLY A 289 -12.38 -13.28 18.71
CA GLY A 289 -11.12 -13.12 19.43
C GLY A 289 -10.37 -14.41 19.74
N GLU A 290 -11.02 -15.57 19.71
CA GLU A 290 -10.45 -16.89 20.05
C GLU A 290 -10.97 -17.97 19.12
N PRO A 291 -10.27 -19.08 18.91
CA PRO A 291 -8.86 -19.34 19.29
C PRO A 291 -7.87 -18.64 18.36
N THR A 292 -6.58 -18.58 18.74
CA THR A 292 -5.50 -17.98 17.92
C THR A 292 -5.51 -18.44 16.46
N GLY A 293 -5.80 -19.72 16.21
CA GLY A 293 -5.89 -20.26 14.85
C GLY A 293 -6.98 -19.59 14.01
N LEU A 294 -8.12 -19.21 14.61
CA LEU A 294 -9.19 -18.48 13.94
C LEU A 294 -8.74 -17.08 13.51
N ILE A 295 -7.99 -16.39 14.38
CA ILE A 295 -7.44 -15.07 14.08
C ILE A 295 -6.45 -15.13 12.91
N LEU A 296 -5.52 -16.10 12.92
CA LEU A 296 -4.56 -16.28 11.83
C LEU A 296 -5.24 -16.67 10.50
N ALA A 297 -6.25 -17.54 10.57
CA ALA A 297 -7.07 -17.88 9.40
C ALA A 297 -7.83 -16.65 8.86
N ALA A 298 -8.39 -15.82 9.75
CA ALA A 298 -9.04 -14.57 9.40
C ALA A 298 -8.05 -13.56 8.76
N ILE A 299 -6.81 -13.49 9.23
CA ILE A 299 -5.77 -12.70 8.58
C ILE A 299 -5.49 -13.23 7.17
N ALA A 300 -5.40 -14.55 6.99
CA ALA A 300 -5.16 -15.17 5.69
C ALA A 300 -6.30 -14.90 4.67
N THR A 301 -7.53 -14.63 5.10
CA THR A 301 -8.61 -14.25 4.16
C THR A 301 -8.37 -12.90 3.47
N HIS A 302 -7.38 -12.12 3.92
CA HIS A 302 -6.99 -10.85 3.30
C HIS A 302 -6.77 -10.97 1.79
N GLY A 303 -6.08 -12.02 1.36
CA GLY A 303 -5.84 -12.27 -0.06
C GLY A 303 -7.12 -12.42 -0.87
N VAL A 304 -8.12 -13.12 -0.31
CA VAL A 304 -9.44 -13.27 -0.97
C VAL A 304 -10.14 -11.93 -1.05
N CYS A 305 -10.16 -11.17 0.05
CA CYS A 305 -10.79 -9.84 0.10
C CYS A 305 -10.16 -8.90 -0.94
N TYR A 306 -8.83 -8.84 -0.98
CA TYR A 306 -8.10 -7.95 -1.85
C TYR A 306 -8.21 -8.35 -3.33
N ALA A 307 -7.90 -9.59 -3.66
CA ALA A 307 -7.91 -10.06 -5.04
C ALA A 307 -9.31 -10.08 -5.64
N PHE A 308 -10.29 -10.61 -4.91
CA PHE A 308 -11.63 -10.82 -5.46
C PHE A 308 -12.50 -9.56 -5.42
N PHE A 309 -12.21 -8.59 -4.53
CA PHE A 309 -12.95 -7.34 -4.54
C PHE A 309 -12.17 -6.22 -5.25
N PHE A 310 -11.02 -5.81 -4.74
CA PHE A 310 -10.31 -4.65 -5.27
C PHE A 310 -9.70 -4.92 -6.64
N THR A 311 -8.96 -6.02 -6.82
CA THR A 311 -8.33 -6.32 -8.11
C THR A 311 -9.38 -6.65 -9.17
N ALA A 312 -10.45 -7.36 -8.83
CA ALA A 312 -11.56 -7.59 -9.74
C ALA A 312 -12.30 -6.28 -10.10
N GLY A 313 -12.39 -5.31 -9.18
CA GLY A 313 -12.90 -3.98 -9.41
C GLY A 313 -12.11 -3.21 -10.46
N TYR A 314 -10.77 -3.23 -10.38
CA TYR A 314 -9.90 -2.65 -11.41
C TYR A 314 -10.13 -3.28 -12.78
N ILE A 315 -10.27 -4.61 -12.85
CA ILE A 315 -10.57 -5.33 -14.11
C ILE A 315 -11.96 -4.94 -14.64
N TYR A 316 -12.93 -4.75 -13.75
CA TYR A 316 -14.27 -4.32 -14.14
C TYR A 316 -14.27 -2.92 -14.75
N ILE A 317 -13.57 -1.96 -14.12
CA ILE A 317 -13.43 -0.59 -14.64
C ILE A 317 -12.69 -0.59 -15.98
N ASP A 318 -11.63 -1.38 -16.10
CA ASP A 318 -10.87 -1.51 -17.36
C ASP A 318 -11.77 -1.92 -18.54
N ARG A 319 -12.70 -2.84 -18.29
CA ARG A 319 -13.67 -3.30 -19.31
C ARG A 319 -14.73 -2.28 -19.70
N HIS A 320 -15.02 -1.31 -18.83
CA HIS A 320 -16.03 -0.28 -19.04
C HIS A 320 -15.44 1.09 -19.43
N SER A 321 -14.12 1.16 -19.57
CA SER A 321 -13.38 2.36 -19.96
C SER A 321 -12.90 2.26 -21.40
N THR A 322 -12.91 3.39 -22.11
CA THR A 322 -12.23 3.50 -23.41
C THR A 322 -10.72 3.64 -23.23
N PRO A 323 -9.89 3.41 -24.26
CA PRO A 323 -8.44 3.61 -24.15
C PRO A 323 -8.05 5.00 -23.61
N GLU A 324 -8.82 6.05 -23.95
CA GLU A 324 -8.58 7.44 -23.56
C GLU A 324 -8.94 7.70 -22.09
N THR A 325 -9.96 7.03 -21.56
CA THR A 325 -10.47 7.26 -20.19
C THR A 325 -9.93 6.26 -19.17
N ARG A 326 -9.36 5.13 -19.61
CA ARG A 326 -8.92 3.99 -18.78
C ARG A 326 -8.00 4.40 -17.64
N ALA A 327 -6.93 5.11 -17.94
CA ALA A 327 -5.95 5.51 -16.94
C ALA A 327 -6.54 6.46 -15.89
N GLY A 328 -7.36 7.43 -16.34
CA GLY A 328 -8.05 8.35 -15.45
C GLY A 328 -9.08 7.65 -14.56
N ALA A 329 -9.86 6.71 -15.12
CA ALA A 329 -10.87 5.96 -14.39
C ALA A 329 -10.22 5.05 -13.32
N GLN A 330 -9.13 4.35 -13.64
CA GLN A 330 -8.38 3.56 -12.66
C GLN A 330 -7.79 4.42 -11.55
N GLN A 331 -7.30 5.61 -11.87
CA GLN A 331 -6.77 6.53 -10.88
C GLN A 331 -7.85 7.07 -9.94
N ILE A 332 -9.02 7.45 -10.47
CA ILE A 332 -10.17 7.85 -9.65
C ILE A 332 -10.61 6.73 -8.71
N PHE A 333 -10.60 5.49 -9.20
CA PHE A 333 -10.97 4.34 -8.39
C PHE A 333 -9.94 4.02 -7.27
N THR A 334 -8.69 4.42 -7.44
CA THR A 334 -7.63 4.23 -6.45
C THR A 334 -7.75 5.21 -5.26
N ILE A 335 -8.34 6.39 -5.50
CA ILE A 335 -8.59 7.45 -4.50
C ILE A 335 -9.74 7.07 -3.58
#